data_72162fdb332abf01176ef5c073a69ba4
#
_entry.id   72162fdb332abf01176ef5c073a69ba4
#
_cell.length_a   1.000
_cell.length_b   1.000
_cell.length_c   1.000
_cell.angle_alpha   90.00
_cell.angle_beta   90.00
_cell.angle_gamma   90.00
#
_symmetry.space_group_name_H-M   'P 1'
#
loop_
_entity.id
_entity.type
_entity.pdbx_description
1 polymer ?
#
loop_
_entity_poly.entity_id
_entity_poly.type
_entity_poly.pdbx_seq_one_letter_code
_entity_poly.pdbx_strand_id
1 'polypeptide(L)'
;MSSSFPNPLTEKEEQHYVKLLEQGDPAARKALIEHNLRLVAHIAKKYVGPAASQDDLISIGTIGLIKAVGTYSGKKSTRLATYAAKCIENEILMSIRASRRVRQEISLSLPIGVDKDGNEISFNDILGTDTDEIIDSIDLKIQVSNLRN
;
A
#
# COMPACT_ATOMS: atom_id res chain seq x y z
N MET A 1 12.37 -11.08 -12.77
CA MET A 1 11.54 -9.91 -12.57
C MET A 1 12.05 -9.00 -11.49
N SER A 2 12.23 -9.51 -10.25
CA SER A 2 12.88 -8.70 -9.22
C SER A 2 14.30 -8.27 -9.62
N SER A 3 14.93 -9.04 -10.51
CA SER A 3 16.25 -8.72 -11.04
C SER A 3 16.26 -7.51 -11.98
N SER A 4 15.08 -7.08 -12.47
CA SER A 4 14.98 -5.91 -13.33
C SER A 4 14.94 -4.59 -12.55
N PHE A 5 14.77 -4.65 -11.24
CA PHE A 5 14.78 -3.45 -10.41
C PHE A 5 16.18 -3.14 -9.88
N PRO A 6 16.53 -1.85 -9.76
CA PRO A 6 17.80 -1.46 -9.17
C PRO A 6 17.95 -1.96 -7.74
N ASN A 7 19.19 -2.11 -7.30
CA ASN A 7 19.46 -2.48 -5.93
C ASN A 7 19.03 -1.37 -4.97
N PRO A 8 18.63 -1.74 -3.73
CA PRO A 8 18.30 -0.71 -2.72
C PRO A 8 19.50 0.19 -2.45
N LEU A 9 19.23 1.44 -2.13
CA LEU A 9 20.26 2.39 -1.76
C LEU A 9 20.81 2.09 -0.37
N THR A 10 22.10 2.35 -0.19
CA THR A 10 22.67 2.35 1.16
C THR A 10 22.14 3.57 1.92
N GLU A 11 22.31 3.56 3.24
CA GLU A 11 21.85 4.69 4.07
C GLU A 11 22.49 6.00 3.63
N LYS A 12 23.78 5.99 3.30
CA LYS A 12 24.49 7.19 2.85
C LYS A 12 23.98 7.69 1.51
N GLU A 13 23.75 6.78 0.57
CA GLU A 13 23.17 7.11 -0.73
C GLU A 13 21.77 7.68 -0.58
N GLU A 14 20.96 7.06 0.25
CA GLU A 14 19.60 7.53 0.53
C GLU A 14 19.63 8.95 1.08
N GLN A 15 20.49 9.22 2.05
CA GLN A 15 20.62 10.56 2.64
C GLN A 15 21.06 11.58 1.61
N HIS A 16 21.98 11.21 0.72
CA HIS A 16 22.42 12.06 -0.36
C HIS A 16 21.27 12.48 -1.27
N TYR A 17 20.49 11.50 -1.72
CA TYR A 17 19.36 11.79 -2.60
C TYR A 17 18.22 12.52 -1.87
N VAL A 18 18.02 12.26 -0.58
CA VAL A 18 17.02 12.99 0.21
C VAL A 18 17.38 14.47 0.29
N LYS A 19 18.65 14.80 0.48
CA LYS A 19 19.09 16.20 0.50
C LYS A 19 18.82 16.88 -0.84
N LEU A 20 19.10 16.19 -1.94
CA LEU A 20 18.83 16.71 -3.27
C LEU A 20 17.34 16.86 -3.52
N LEU A 21 16.55 15.90 -3.03
CA LEU A 21 15.11 15.97 -3.14
C LEU A 21 14.55 17.21 -2.43
N GLU A 22 15.06 17.52 -1.26
CA GLU A 22 14.64 18.70 -0.49
C GLU A 22 14.97 19.99 -1.23
N GLN A 23 15.98 19.96 -2.12
CA GLN A 23 16.34 21.09 -2.97
C GLN A 23 15.52 21.14 -4.26
N GLY A 24 14.60 20.18 -4.45
CA GLY A 24 13.74 20.15 -5.62
C GLY A 24 14.32 19.45 -6.84
N ASP A 25 15.37 18.63 -6.66
CA ASP A 25 16.02 17.94 -7.77
C ASP A 25 15.13 16.79 -8.28
N PRO A 26 14.62 16.87 -9.53
CA PRO A 26 13.78 15.80 -10.07
C PRO A 26 14.52 14.48 -10.31
N ALA A 27 15.83 14.56 -10.58
CA ALA A 27 16.63 13.34 -10.74
C ALA A 27 16.75 12.56 -9.44
N ALA A 28 16.86 13.27 -8.31
CA ALA A 28 16.88 12.64 -7.00
C ALA A 28 15.55 11.95 -6.69
N ARG A 29 14.44 12.59 -7.02
CA ARG A 29 13.12 12.01 -6.85
C ARG A 29 12.99 10.72 -7.63
N LYS A 30 13.40 10.72 -8.88
CA LYS A 30 13.37 9.55 -9.75
C LYS A 30 14.24 8.43 -9.17
N ALA A 31 15.46 8.75 -8.72
CA ALA A 31 16.36 7.76 -8.14
C ALA A 31 15.77 7.11 -6.90
N LEU A 32 15.17 7.91 -6.01
CA LEU A 32 14.56 7.39 -4.79
C LEU A 32 13.39 6.47 -5.10
N ILE A 33 12.60 6.79 -6.10
CA ILE A 33 11.49 5.93 -6.52
C ILE A 33 12.02 4.63 -7.12
N GLU A 34 12.93 4.72 -8.08
CA GLU A 34 13.46 3.54 -8.79
C GLU A 34 14.15 2.56 -7.85
N HIS A 35 14.95 3.06 -6.91
CA HIS A 35 15.72 2.22 -6.00
C HIS A 35 14.89 1.64 -4.86
N ASN A 36 13.62 1.99 -4.77
CA ASN A 36 12.69 1.43 -3.80
C ASN A 36 11.60 0.55 -4.46
N LEU A 37 11.70 0.29 -5.76
CA LEU A 37 10.72 -0.56 -6.45
C LEU A 37 10.79 -2.02 -5.98
N ARG A 38 11.96 -2.50 -5.59
CA ARG A 38 12.08 -3.83 -4.99
C ARG A 38 11.28 -3.94 -3.70
N LEU A 39 11.27 -2.87 -2.92
CA LEU A 39 10.48 -2.81 -1.70
C LEU A 39 8.99 -2.91 -2.02
N VAL A 40 8.54 -2.23 -3.06
CA VAL A 40 7.14 -2.33 -3.51
C VAL A 40 6.79 -3.76 -3.86
N ALA A 41 7.62 -4.42 -4.66
CA ALA A 41 7.40 -5.80 -5.08
C ALA A 41 7.37 -6.75 -3.89
N HIS A 42 8.28 -6.55 -2.95
CA HIS A 42 8.37 -7.37 -1.75
C HIS A 42 7.10 -7.26 -0.88
N ILE A 43 6.60 -6.05 -0.69
CA ILE A 43 5.38 -5.82 0.09
C ILE A 43 4.16 -6.35 -0.67
N ALA A 44 4.07 -6.06 -1.97
CA ALA A 44 2.96 -6.51 -2.80
C ALA A 44 2.79 -8.03 -2.77
N LYS A 45 3.89 -8.76 -2.72
CA LYS A 45 3.89 -10.21 -2.71
C LYS A 45 3.07 -10.78 -1.56
N LYS A 46 3.02 -10.10 -0.43
CA LYS A 46 2.27 -10.53 0.75
C LYS A 46 0.75 -10.53 0.52
N TYR A 47 0.27 -9.75 -0.44
CA TYR A 47 -1.15 -9.51 -0.63
C TYR A 47 -1.69 -10.12 -1.92
N VAL A 48 -0.86 -10.82 -2.67
CA VAL A 48 -1.29 -11.50 -3.89
C VAL A 48 -2.34 -12.57 -3.56
N GLY A 49 -3.41 -12.59 -4.34
CA GLY A 49 -4.49 -13.54 -4.14
C GLY A 49 -5.43 -13.56 -5.33
N PRO A 50 -6.57 -14.28 -5.20
CA PRO A 50 -7.51 -14.41 -6.32
C PRO A 50 -8.09 -13.07 -6.81
N ALA A 51 -8.13 -12.08 -5.92
CA ALA A 51 -8.76 -10.80 -6.23
C ALA A 51 -7.79 -9.78 -6.81
N ALA A 52 -6.49 -10.00 -6.68
CA ALA A 52 -5.49 -9.04 -7.14
C ALA A 52 -4.21 -9.75 -7.56
N SER A 53 -3.74 -9.44 -8.77
CA SER A 53 -2.47 -9.96 -9.27
C SER A 53 -1.30 -9.20 -8.67
N GLN A 54 -0.11 -9.79 -8.78
CA GLN A 54 1.11 -9.13 -8.32
C GLN A 54 1.33 -7.82 -9.07
N ASP A 55 1.10 -7.81 -10.39
CA ASP A 55 1.29 -6.60 -11.20
C ASP A 55 0.38 -5.47 -10.76
N ASP A 56 -0.89 -5.78 -10.48
CA ASP A 56 -1.84 -4.77 -9.98
C ASP A 56 -1.38 -4.21 -8.64
N LEU A 57 -0.95 -5.07 -7.74
CA LEU A 57 -0.50 -4.66 -6.42
C LEU A 57 0.78 -3.85 -6.47
N ILE A 58 1.68 -4.18 -7.39
CA ILE A 58 2.90 -3.39 -7.60
C ILE A 58 2.55 -1.99 -8.09
N SER A 59 1.60 -1.89 -9.02
CA SER A 59 1.15 -0.58 -9.52
C SER A 59 0.56 0.26 -8.39
N ILE A 60 -0.29 -0.34 -7.58
CA ILE A 60 -0.90 0.33 -6.43
C ILE A 60 0.16 0.75 -5.41
N GLY A 61 1.06 -0.17 -5.09
CA GLY A 61 2.15 0.10 -4.14
C GLY A 61 3.09 1.19 -4.63
N THR A 62 3.30 1.27 -5.94
CA THR A 62 4.13 2.31 -6.54
C THR A 62 3.51 3.69 -6.31
N ILE A 63 2.19 3.79 -6.35
CA ILE A 63 1.49 5.05 -6.01
C ILE A 63 1.83 5.44 -4.56
N GLY A 64 1.80 4.49 -3.65
CA GLY A 64 2.17 4.73 -2.26
C GLY A 64 3.62 5.19 -2.12
N LEU A 65 4.52 4.59 -2.88
CA LEU A 65 5.93 4.98 -2.89
C LEU A 65 6.10 6.41 -3.41
N ILE A 66 5.42 6.77 -4.48
CA ILE A 66 5.49 8.13 -5.04
C ILE A 66 4.99 9.14 -4.01
N LYS A 67 3.89 8.84 -3.33
CA LYS A 67 3.38 9.69 -2.26
C LYS A 67 4.39 9.82 -1.12
N ALA A 68 5.03 8.72 -0.76
CA ALA A 68 6.03 8.72 0.30
C ALA A 68 7.21 9.62 -0.04
N VAL A 69 7.75 9.52 -1.25
CA VAL A 69 8.86 10.34 -1.70
C VAL A 69 8.45 11.82 -1.70
N GLY A 70 7.22 12.12 -2.08
CA GLY A 70 6.72 13.49 -2.11
C GLY A 70 6.48 14.12 -0.75
N THR A 71 6.26 13.31 0.28
CA THR A 71 5.91 13.81 1.63
C THR A 71 7.01 13.58 2.66
N TYR A 72 8.03 12.81 2.33
CA TYR A 72 9.10 12.50 3.27
C TYR A 72 9.95 13.73 3.59
N SER A 73 10.33 13.87 4.86
CA SER A 73 11.26 14.89 5.29
C SER A 73 12.49 14.24 5.93
N GLY A 74 13.67 14.65 5.51
CA GLY A 74 14.91 14.15 6.07
C GLY A 74 15.15 14.56 7.53
N LYS A 75 14.31 15.44 8.05
CA LYS A 75 14.34 15.83 9.47
C LYS A 75 13.75 14.77 10.38
N LYS A 76 12.98 13.85 9.84
CA LYS A 76 12.42 12.74 10.60
C LYS A 76 13.51 11.74 10.92
N SER A 77 13.40 11.07 12.06
CA SER A 77 14.35 10.05 12.48
C SER A 77 14.20 8.74 11.69
N THR A 78 13.06 8.55 11.04
CA THR A 78 12.75 7.35 10.28
C THR A 78 13.37 7.41 8.90
N ARG A 79 14.01 6.33 8.45
CA ARG A 79 14.54 6.25 7.10
C ARG A 79 13.43 6.30 6.07
N LEU A 80 13.77 6.81 4.87
CA LEU A 80 12.81 6.87 3.76
C LEU A 80 12.25 5.48 3.44
N ALA A 81 13.09 4.45 3.40
CA ALA A 81 12.63 3.10 3.10
C ALA A 81 11.58 2.62 4.09
N THR A 82 11.76 2.89 5.37
CA THR A 82 10.79 2.53 6.41
C THR A 82 9.49 3.31 6.26
N TYR A 83 9.60 4.61 6.01
CA TYR A 83 8.42 5.44 5.78
C TYR A 83 7.68 5.02 4.51
N ALA A 84 8.42 4.75 3.44
CA ALA A 84 7.84 4.31 2.17
C ALA A 84 7.12 2.98 2.32
N ALA A 85 7.68 2.04 3.10
CA ALA A 85 7.05 0.75 3.33
C ALA A 85 5.65 0.92 3.92
N LYS A 86 5.49 1.83 4.86
CA LYS A 86 4.18 2.11 5.47
C LYS A 86 3.22 2.70 4.45
N CYS A 87 3.68 3.63 3.63
CA CYS A 87 2.84 4.25 2.61
C CYS A 87 2.42 3.26 1.53
N ILE A 88 3.34 2.38 1.11
CA ILE A 88 3.06 1.33 0.13
C ILE A 88 1.98 0.39 0.67
N GLU A 89 2.19 -0.09 1.88
CA GLU A 89 1.25 -1.01 2.53
C GLU A 89 -0.12 -0.37 2.71
N ASN A 90 -0.16 0.88 3.12
CA ASN A 90 -1.41 1.62 3.28
C ASN A 90 -2.19 1.74 1.97
N GLU A 91 -1.51 2.06 0.87
CA GLU A 91 -2.17 2.14 -0.44
C GLU A 91 -2.76 0.79 -0.85
N ILE A 92 -2.01 -0.29 -0.64
CA ILE A 92 -2.47 -1.64 -0.98
C ILE A 92 -3.69 -2.00 -0.14
N LEU A 93 -3.64 -1.75 1.17
CA LEU A 93 -4.75 -2.06 2.07
C LEU A 93 -6.00 -1.25 1.74
N MET A 94 -5.83 0.03 1.42
CA MET A 94 -6.96 0.88 0.99
C MET A 94 -7.58 0.35 -0.29
N SER A 95 -6.77 -0.10 -1.24
CA SER A 95 -7.25 -0.66 -2.50
C SER A 95 -8.02 -1.97 -2.27
N ILE A 96 -7.52 -2.83 -1.41
CA ILE A 96 -8.20 -4.09 -1.06
C ILE A 96 -9.55 -3.80 -0.42
N ARG A 97 -9.59 -2.84 0.49
CA ARG A 97 -10.83 -2.45 1.17
C ARG A 97 -11.86 -1.91 0.18
N ALA A 98 -11.43 -1.02 -0.72
CA ALA A 98 -12.31 -0.46 -1.74
C ALA A 98 -12.85 -1.55 -2.66
N SER A 99 -12.00 -2.47 -3.09
CA SER A 99 -12.40 -3.59 -3.94
C SER A 99 -13.42 -4.49 -3.23
N ARG A 100 -13.23 -4.73 -1.94
CA ARG A 100 -14.16 -5.54 -1.16
C ARG A 100 -15.53 -4.87 -1.04
N ARG A 101 -15.55 -3.55 -0.81
CA ARG A 101 -16.81 -2.80 -0.74
C ARG A 101 -17.59 -2.90 -2.04
N VAL A 102 -16.91 -2.74 -3.17
CA VAL A 102 -17.54 -2.85 -4.49
C VAL A 102 -18.15 -4.25 -4.66
N ARG A 103 -17.42 -5.29 -4.30
CA ARG A 103 -17.92 -6.66 -4.39
C ARG A 103 -19.13 -6.90 -3.50
N GLN A 104 -19.13 -6.35 -2.30
CA GLN A 104 -20.25 -6.44 -1.39
C GLN A 104 -21.48 -5.72 -1.95
N GLU A 105 -21.32 -4.54 -2.49
CA GLU A 105 -22.40 -3.80 -3.12
C GLU A 105 -23.01 -4.55 -4.29
N ILE A 106 -22.19 -5.13 -5.14
CA ILE A 106 -22.65 -5.93 -6.28
C ILE A 106 -23.42 -7.15 -5.77
N SER A 107 -22.91 -7.83 -4.76
CA SER A 107 -23.54 -8.98 -4.17
C SER A 107 -24.91 -8.65 -3.59
N LEU A 108 -25.02 -7.50 -2.91
CA LEU A 108 -26.29 -7.05 -2.32
C LEU A 108 -27.30 -6.63 -3.38
N SER A 109 -26.85 -6.15 -4.52
CA SER A 109 -27.73 -5.69 -5.59
C SER A 109 -28.26 -6.82 -6.47
N LEU A 110 -27.73 -8.04 -6.33
CA LEU A 110 -28.19 -9.18 -7.09
C LEU A 110 -29.37 -9.84 -6.38
N PRO A 111 -30.60 -9.78 -6.95
CA PRO A 111 -31.81 -10.32 -6.28
C PRO A 111 -31.70 -11.80 -5.97
N ILE A 112 -31.05 -12.56 -6.83
CA ILE A 112 -30.94 -14.01 -6.69
C ILE A 112 -30.12 -14.38 -5.46
N GLY A 113 -29.04 -13.70 -5.22
CA GLY A 113 -28.19 -13.95 -4.06
C GLY A 113 -28.89 -13.63 -2.74
N VAL A 114 -29.73 -12.62 -2.76
CA VAL A 114 -30.48 -12.21 -1.57
C VAL A 114 -31.58 -13.21 -1.23
N ASP A 115 -32.30 -13.69 -2.25
CA ASP A 115 -33.48 -14.52 -2.04
C ASP A 115 -33.14 -15.97 -1.66
N LYS A 116 -32.05 -16.50 -2.16
CA LYS A 116 -31.74 -17.91 -1.94
C LYS A 116 -31.08 -18.19 -0.62
N ASP A 117 -30.33 -17.23 -0.11
CA ASP A 117 -29.49 -17.50 1.05
C ASP A 117 -29.41 -16.33 1.99
N GLY A 118 -30.44 -16.17 2.79
CA GLY A 118 -30.33 -15.34 3.97
C GLY A 118 -29.12 -15.72 4.81
N ASN A 119 -28.78 -17.00 4.80
CA ASN A 119 -27.60 -17.51 5.49
C ASN A 119 -26.31 -17.00 4.84
N GLU A 120 -26.29 -16.93 3.51
CA GLU A 120 -25.13 -16.48 2.79
C GLU A 120 -24.86 -14.99 3.02
N ILE A 121 -25.91 -14.19 3.01
CA ILE A 121 -25.81 -12.76 3.34
C ILE A 121 -25.28 -12.60 4.77
N SER A 122 -25.86 -13.33 5.70
CA SER A 122 -25.45 -13.31 7.10
C SER A 122 -23.98 -13.71 7.26
N PHE A 123 -23.58 -14.74 6.53
CA PHE A 123 -22.20 -15.21 6.53
C PHE A 123 -21.24 -14.15 5.98
N ASN A 124 -21.59 -13.52 4.87
CA ASN A 124 -20.79 -12.48 4.27
C ASN A 124 -20.68 -11.26 5.18
N ASP A 125 -21.77 -10.89 5.84
CA ASP A 125 -21.77 -9.78 6.78
C ASP A 125 -20.81 -10.03 7.94
N ILE A 126 -20.84 -11.23 8.50
CA ILE A 126 -19.95 -11.59 9.61
C ILE A 126 -18.49 -11.55 9.17
N LEU A 127 -18.18 -12.20 8.06
CA LEU A 127 -16.80 -12.23 7.55
C LEU A 127 -16.34 -10.86 7.11
N GLY A 128 -17.22 -10.11 6.45
CA GLY A 128 -16.90 -8.77 5.99
C GLY A 128 -16.59 -7.83 7.15
N THR A 129 -17.41 -7.87 8.18
CA THR A 129 -17.24 -7.03 9.36
C THR A 129 -15.92 -7.34 10.07
N ASP A 130 -15.65 -8.61 10.32
CA ASP A 130 -14.42 -9.01 11.00
C ASP A 130 -13.18 -8.59 10.20
N THR A 131 -13.22 -8.81 8.90
CA THR A 131 -12.10 -8.47 8.04
C THR A 131 -11.91 -6.96 7.92
N ASP A 132 -13.01 -6.23 7.81
CA ASP A 132 -12.96 -4.76 7.73
C ASP A 132 -12.43 -4.17 9.03
N GLU A 133 -12.82 -4.72 10.18
CA GLU A 133 -12.28 -4.29 11.46
C GLU A 133 -10.77 -4.48 11.54
N ILE A 134 -10.28 -5.61 11.05
CA ILE A 134 -8.84 -5.89 11.01
C ILE A 134 -8.12 -4.88 10.10
N ILE A 135 -8.65 -4.65 8.91
CA ILE A 135 -8.06 -3.71 7.96
C ILE A 135 -8.09 -2.29 8.52
N ASP A 136 -9.20 -1.86 9.10
CA ASP A 136 -9.33 -0.54 9.70
C ASP A 136 -8.36 -0.36 10.86
N SER A 137 -8.17 -1.39 11.67
CA SER A 137 -7.21 -1.38 12.76
C SER A 137 -5.79 -1.19 12.26
N ILE A 138 -5.42 -1.88 11.18
CA ILE A 138 -4.10 -1.75 10.55
C ILE A 138 -3.92 -0.34 9.98
N ASP A 139 -4.90 0.18 9.28
CA ASP A 139 -4.86 1.53 8.72
C ASP A 139 -4.68 2.58 9.83
N LEU A 140 -5.42 2.44 10.91
CA LEU A 140 -5.33 3.36 12.02
C LEU A 140 -3.95 3.35 12.65
N LYS A 141 -3.35 2.18 12.81
CA LYS A 141 -2.00 2.04 13.32
C LYS A 141 -0.98 2.71 12.42
N ILE A 142 -1.13 2.54 11.11
CA ILE A 142 -0.25 3.16 10.13
C ILE A 142 -0.38 4.68 10.17
N GLN A 143 -1.60 5.20 10.20
CA GLN A 143 -1.85 6.63 10.27
C GLN A 143 -1.30 7.24 11.55
N VAL A 144 -1.50 6.60 12.68
CA VAL A 144 -0.95 7.08 13.95
C VAL A 144 0.57 7.08 13.91
N SER A 145 1.17 6.03 13.35
CA SER A 145 2.62 5.95 13.21
C SER A 145 3.15 7.09 12.32
N ASN A 146 2.46 7.40 11.23
CA ASN A 146 2.84 8.49 10.34
C ASN A 146 2.72 9.86 11.02
N LEU A 147 1.70 10.05 11.84
CA LEU A 147 1.51 11.30 12.57
C LEU A 147 2.58 11.54 13.63
N ARG A 148 3.08 10.47 14.24
CA ARG A 148 4.14 10.56 15.25
C ARG A 148 5.50 10.84 14.63
N ASN A 149 5.68 10.47 13.40
CA ASN A 149 6.93 10.69 12.67
C ASN A 149 6.92 12.05 11.98
#